data_e39fddf08c0a6b9b0b829fcf5a9a7424
#
_entry.id   e39fddf08c0a6b9b0b829fcf5a9a7424
#
_cell.length_a   1.000
_cell.length_b   1.000
_cell.length_c   1.000
_cell.angle_alpha   90.00
_cell.angle_beta   90.00
_cell.angle_gamma   90.00
#
_symmetry.space_group_name_H-M   'P 1'
#
loop_
_entity.id
_entity.type
_entity.pdbx_description
1 polymer ?
#
loop_
_entity_poly.entity_id
_entity_poly.type
_entity_poly.pdbx_seq_one_letter_code
_entity_poly.pdbx_strand_id
1 'polypeptide(L)'
;MAFINIGFGNVVNDDKLVAMITPDSAPAKRLIQNAREENRVIDATQGRRTRAVLLADQGQVILSALVPETIAGRSRKYAGAMEGEEANET
;
A
#
# COMPACT_ATOMS: atom_id res chain seq x y z
N MET A 1 -8.97 16.58 -0.32
CA MET A 1 -7.66 15.95 -0.54
C MET A 1 -6.99 15.70 0.80
N ALA A 2 -6.46 14.51 1.00
CA ALA A 2 -5.78 14.17 2.25
C ALA A 2 -4.48 13.46 1.92
N PHE A 3 -3.41 13.90 2.55
CA PHE A 3 -2.12 13.23 2.42
C PHE A 3 -1.88 12.40 3.66
N ILE A 4 -1.40 11.19 3.48
CA ILE A 4 -1.07 10.31 4.60
C ILE A 4 0.41 9.95 4.53
N ASN A 5 1.01 9.87 5.70
CA ASN A 5 2.41 9.52 5.83
C ASN A 5 2.56 8.01 5.78
N ILE A 6 3.40 7.52 4.88
CA ILE A 6 3.65 6.09 4.72
C ILE A 6 5.05 5.70 5.15
N GLY A 7 5.71 6.58 5.91
CA GLY A 7 7.00 6.28 6.51
C GLY A 7 8.12 7.04 5.86
N PHE A 8 9.13 7.36 6.65
CA PHE A 8 10.38 7.98 6.21
C PHE A 8 10.16 9.30 5.48
N GLY A 9 9.14 10.05 5.90
CA GLY A 9 8.85 11.34 5.29
C GLY A 9 8.13 11.28 3.98
N ASN A 10 7.70 10.10 3.55
CA ASN A 10 6.96 9.95 2.31
C ASN A 10 5.47 10.08 2.58
N VAL A 11 4.80 10.86 1.74
CA VAL A 11 3.35 11.02 1.87
C VAL A 11 2.70 10.70 0.52
N VAL A 12 1.48 10.19 0.59
CA VAL A 12 0.70 9.90 -0.61
C VAL A 12 -0.66 10.58 -0.49
N ASN A 13 -1.25 10.86 -1.63
CA ASN A 13 -2.60 11.43 -1.67
C ASN A 13 -3.59 10.27 -1.54
N ASP A 14 -4.31 10.24 -0.43
CA ASP A 14 -5.25 9.18 -0.12
C ASP A 14 -6.30 9.02 -1.22
N ASP A 15 -6.68 10.10 -1.87
CA ASP A 15 -7.71 10.06 -2.91
C ASP A 15 -7.24 9.34 -4.17
N LYS A 16 -5.94 9.16 -4.34
CA LYS A 16 -5.40 8.51 -5.53
C LYS A 16 -5.10 7.04 -5.32
N LEU A 17 -5.32 6.53 -4.13
CA LEU A 17 -5.08 5.12 -3.84
C LEU A 17 -6.34 4.32 -4.11
N VAL A 18 -6.18 3.18 -4.76
CA VAL A 18 -7.32 2.31 -5.07
C VAL A 18 -7.28 1.01 -4.28
N ALA A 19 -6.11 0.63 -3.75
CA ALA A 19 -5.99 -0.61 -3.00
C ALA A 19 -4.73 -0.60 -2.16
N MET A 20 -4.73 -1.41 -1.12
CA MET A 20 -3.56 -1.66 -0.30
C MET A 20 -3.53 -3.16 -0.04
N ILE A 21 -2.41 -3.80 -0.36
CA ILE A 21 -2.28 -5.24 -0.20
C ILE A 21 -0.99 -5.55 0.55
N THR A 22 -0.90 -6.79 1.04
CA THR A 22 0.33 -7.27 1.66
C THR A 22 1.23 -7.87 0.59
N PRO A 23 2.56 -7.83 0.79
CA PRO A 23 3.48 -8.29 -0.26
C PRO A 23 3.70 -9.81 -0.28
N ASP A 24 3.10 -10.56 0.62
CA ASP A 24 3.52 -11.93 0.85
C ASP A 24 2.90 -12.96 -0.08
N SER A 25 1.85 -12.61 -0.80
CA SER A 25 1.20 -13.57 -1.71
C SER A 25 1.90 -13.63 -3.05
N ALA A 26 1.73 -14.74 -3.77
CA ALA A 26 2.30 -14.88 -5.09
C ALA A 26 1.75 -13.85 -6.06
N PRO A 27 0.44 -13.55 -6.06
CA PRO A 27 -0.07 -12.48 -6.93
C PRO A 27 0.55 -11.13 -6.62
N ALA A 28 0.77 -10.82 -5.35
CA ALA A 28 1.37 -9.53 -4.99
C ALA A 28 2.80 -9.45 -5.49
N LYS A 29 3.55 -10.54 -5.36
CA LYS A 29 4.94 -10.57 -5.84
C LYS A 29 5.00 -10.40 -7.34
N ARG A 30 4.08 -11.02 -8.07
CA ARG A 30 4.01 -10.89 -9.52
C ARG A 30 3.68 -9.46 -9.92
N LEU A 31 2.75 -8.84 -9.21
CA LEU A 31 2.36 -7.47 -9.48
C LEU A 31 3.55 -6.53 -9.32
N ILE A 32 4.30 -6.71 -8.24
CA ILE A 32 5.47 -5.87 -8.00
C ILE A 32 6.52 -6.08 -9.08
N GLN A 33 6.75 -7.34 -9.46
CA GLN A 33 7.72 -7.65 -10.50
C GLN A 33 7.36 -7.00 -11.82
N ASN A 34 6.09 -7.11 -12.23
CA ASN A 34 5.62 -6.50 -13.46
C ASN A 34 5.77 -4.99 -13.42
N ALA A 35 5.45 -4.40 -12.29
CA ALA A 35 5.56 -2.95 -12.14
C ALA A 35 7.02 -2.50 -12.20
N ARG A 36 7.94 -3.30 -11.65
CA ARG A 36 9.36 -2.97 -11.74
C ARG A 36 9.83 -2.97 -13.17
N GLU A 37 9.38 -3.95 -13.94
CA GLU A 37 9.79 -4.04 -15.35
C GLU A 37 9.26 -2.87 -16.17
N GLU A 38 8.17 -2.27 -15.73
CA GLU A 38 7.55 -1.15 -16.42
C GLU A 38 7.87 0.19 -15.76
N ASN A 39 8.78 0.19 -14.81
CA ASN A 39 9.20 1.41 -14.12
C ASN A 39 8.05 2.14 -13.42
N ARG A 40 7.14 1.37 -12.84
CA ARG A 40 5.97 1.92 -12.13
C ARG A 40 6.08 1.75 -10.61
N VAL A 41 7.22 1.28 -10.11
CA VAL A 41 7.39 1.08 -8.67
C VAL A 41 8.00 2.33 -8.04
N ILE A 42 7.39 2.75 -6.95
CA ILE A 42 7.94 3.81 -6.10
C ILE A 42 8.27 3.14 -4.77
N ASP A 43 9.56 3.05 -4.46
CA ASP A 43 10.01 2.37 -3.26
C ASP A 43 10.22 3.38 -2.15
N ALA A 44 9.34 3.37 -1.16
CA ALA A 44 9.40 4.27 -0.03
C ALA A 44 9.89 3.58 1.24
N THR A 45 10.56 2.42 1.10
CA THR A 45 10.93 1.62 2.27
C THR A 45 12.28 1.98 2.86
N GLN A 46 13.07 2.79 2.16
CA GLN A 46 14.41 3.15 2.62
C GLN A 46 15.25 1.90 2.91
N GLY A 47 15.13 0.89 2.05
CA GLY A 47 15.89 -0.35 2.19
C GLY A 47 15.34 -1.30 3.24
N ARG A 48 14.25 -0.95 3.90
CA ARG A 48 13.63 -1.83 4.88
C ARG A 48 12.70 -2.80 4.18
N ARG A 49 12.27 -3.80 4.92
CA ARG A 49 11.35 -4.80 4.38
C ARG A 49 10.02 -4.15 4.00
N THR A 50 9.52 -4.50 2.82
CA THR A 50 8.20 -4.05 2.39
C THR A 50 7.13 -4.75 3.24
N ARG A 51 6.25 -3.95 3.83
CA ARG A 51 5.17 -4.47 4.64
C ARG A 51 3.80 -4.19 4.05
N ALA A 52 3.71 -3.17 3.19
CA ALA A 52 2.46 -2.83 2.53
C ALA A 52 2.76 -2.40 1.10
N VAL A 53 1.84 -2.71 0.21
CA VAL A 53 1.91 -2.35 -1.20
C VAL A 53 0.67 -1.52 -1.50
N LEU A 54 0.88 -0.31 -1.95
CA LEU A 54 -0.21 0.62 -2.25
C LEU A 54 -0.34 0.74 -3.77
N LEU A 55 -1.56 0.63 -4.25
CA LEU A 55 -1.84 0.73 -5.67
C LEU A 55 -2.55 2.05 -5.94
N ALA A 56 -2.00 2.84 -6.84
CA ALA A 56 -2.56 4.14 -7.17
C ALA A 56 -3.34 4.07 -8.48
N ASP A 57 -4.18 5.06 -8.71
CA ASP A 57 -5.12 5.04 -9.82
C ASP A 57 -4.46 5.16 -11.18
N GLN A 58 -3.21 5.61 -11.25
CA GLN A 58 -2.48 5.69 -12.52
C GLN A 58 -1.58 4.48 -12.73
N GLY A 59 -1.72 3.45 -11.92
CA GLY A 59 -0.92 2.23 -12.07
C GLY A 59 0.38 2.21 -11.30
N GLN A 60 0.67 3.23 -10.52
CA GLN A 60 1.88 3.24 -9.69
C GLN A 60 1.73 2.22 -8.56
N VAL A 61 2.82 1.54 -8.24
CA VAL A 61 2.89 0.57 -7.15
C VAL A 61 3.87 1.11 -6.14
N ILE A 62 3.38 1.44 -4.95
CA ILE A 62 4.18 2.10 -3.92
C ILE A 62 4.45 1.13 -2.80
N LEU A 63 5.73 0.94 -2.47
CA LEU A 63 6.14 0.02 -1.42
C LEU A 63 6.40 0.78 -0.14
N SER A 64 5.81 0.33 0.96
CA SER A 64 5.95 0.99 2.26
C SER A 64 6.49 0.00 3.29
N ALA A 65 7.29 0.51 4.21
CA ALA A 65 7.79 -0.28 5.34
C ALA A 65 6.82 -0.31 6.51
N LEU A 66 5.72 0.44 6.43
CA LEU A 66 4.70 0.41 7.47
C LEU A 66 3.72 -0.71 7.20
N VAL A 67 3.20 -1.32 8.26
CA VAL A 67 2.21 -2.37 8.10
C VAL A 67 0.87 -1.76 7.65
N PRO A 68 0.05 -2.56 6.95
CA PRO A 68 -1.21 -2.04 6.43
C PRO A 68 -2.12 -1.42 7.47
N GLU A 69 -2.15 -1.98 8.68
CA GLU A 69 -3.00 -1.45 9.75
C GLU A 69 -2.62 -0.01 10.11
N THR A 70 -1.33 0.27 10.11
CA THR A 70 -0.87 1.62 10.42
C THR A 70 -1.32 2.60 9.35
N ILE A 71 -1.17 2.21 8.09
CA ILE A 71 -1.55 3.08 6.99
C ILE A 71 -3.06 3.28 6.96
N ALA A 72 -3.82 2.20 7.14
CA ALA A 72 -5.27 2.29 7.15
C ALA A 72 -5.76 3.19 8.27
N GLY A 73 -5.10 3.15 9.42
CA GLY A 73 -5.47 4.01 10.54
C GLY A 73 -5.24 5.49 10.29
N ARG A 74 -4.37 5.81 9.33
CA ARG A 74 -4.08 7.20 8.97
C ARG A 74 -4.95 7.69 7.82
N SER A 75 -5.65 6.79 7.16
CA SER A 75 -6.45 7.09 5.99
C SER A 75 -7.90 7.30 6.39
N ARG A 76 -8.53 8.35 5.89
CA ARG A 76 -9.97 8.50 6.06
C ARG A 76 -10.73 7.51 5.24
N LYS A 77 -10.16 7.17 4.10
CA LYS A 77 -10.82 6.31 3.12
C LYS A 77 -10.84 4.86 3.58
N TYR A 78 -9.77 4.43 4.22
CA TYR A 78 -9.61 3.03 4.61
C TYR A 78 -9.78 2.78 6.10
N ALA A 79 -10.05 3.82 6.88
CA ALA A 79 -10.22 3.66 8.32
C ALA A 79 -11.35 2.68 8.58
N GLY A 80 -11.10 1.70 9.41
CA GLY A 80 -12.10 0.70 9.74
C GLY A 80 -12.19 -0.44 8.76
N ALA A 81 -11.56 -0.34 7.59
CA ALA A 81 -11.67 -1.42 6.60
C ALA A 81 -11.07 -2.73 7.10
N MET A 82 -10.01 -2.65 7.90
CA MET A 82 -9.37 -3.85 8.43
C MET A 82 -10.17 -4.51 9.55
N GLU A 83 -11.10 -3.79 10.12
CA GLU A 83 -11.84 -4.28 11.29
C GLU A 83 -12.87 -5.33 10.94
N GLY A 84 -13.38 -5.31 9.73
CA GLY A 84 -14.40 -6.26 9.32
C GLY A 84 -13.85 -7.47 8.62
N GLU A 85 -12.55 -7.55 8.53
CA GLU A 85 -11.93 -8.54 7.68
C GLU A 85 -12.21 -9.96 8.12
N GLU A 86 -12.14 -10.23 9.41
CA GLU A 86 -12.34 -11.58 9.87
C GLU A 86 -13.75 -12.06 9.63
N ALA A 87 -14.71 -11.19 9.58
CA ALA A 87 -16.08 -11.59 9.33
C ALA A 87 -16.24 -12.19 7.95
N ASN A 88 -15.33 -11.91 7.06
CA ASN A 88 -15.40 -12.37 5.69
C ASN A 88 -14.59 -13.60 5.44
N GLU A 89 -13.96 -14.10 6.45
CA GLU A 89 -13.07 -15.23 6.30
C GLU A 89 -13.79 -16.51 6.05
N THR A 90 -15.02 -16.52 6.33
CA THR A 90 -15.78 -17.76 6.20
C THR A 90 -16.11 -18.09 4.77
#